data_428f8b598dbcdc9e8478e9ce90fbbe00
#
_entry.id   428f8b598dbcdc9e8478e9ce90fbbe00
#
_cell.length_a   1.000
_cell.length_b   1.000
_cell.length_c   1.000
_cell.angle_alpha   90.00
_cell.angle_beta   90.00
_cell.angle_gamma   90.00
#
_symmetry.space_group_name_H-M   'P 1'
#
loop_
_entity.id
_entity.type
_entity.pdbx_description
1 polymer ?
#
loop_
_entity_poly.entity_id
_entity_poly.type
_entity_poly.pdbx_seq_one_letter_code
_entity_poly.pdbx_strand_id
1 'polypeptide(L)'
;MCIRDRWGVDAVIAQGMEGGGHTGEVPTAVLVPQVTKAVDIPVFAAGGITDGRGLVAALAWGAEGIAMGTRFLLSQESEVPESIKQAYFNAGVTDTVRTRSVDGVPQRVINSQMVKALERNRILKFPTAVRNALKFRNTTDTSILDLLKEAISMKKNQDMTWAQVSLAANAPMLTKATMVDGNTEIGIMPTGVGLGVIASGPPVEEIIQGIMTDASACLLALTEDTGA
;
A
#
# COMPACT_ATOMS: atom_id res chain seq x y z
N MET A 1 -11.87 15.15 9.17
CA MET A 1 -13.19 15.41 8.57
C MET A 1 -13.27 16.62 7.66
N CYS A 2 -12.52 17.67 7.92
CA CYS A 2 -12.63 18.94 7.14
C CYS A 2 -12.01 18.90 5.72
N ILE A 3 -11.28 17.88 5.32
CA ILE A 3 -10.62 17.82 4.00
C ILE A 3 -11.63 17.51 2.89
N ARG A 4 -12.57 16.59 3.13
CA ARG A 4 -13.64 16.22 2.21
C ARG A 4 -14.46 17.44 1.77
N ASP A 5 -14.95 18.23 2.74
CA ASP A 5 -15.83 19.37 2.48
C ASP A 5 -15.12 20.47 1.69
N ARG A 6 -13.78 20.50 1.77
CA ARG A 6 -12.95 21.44 1.00
C ARG A 6 -12.65 20.98 -0.43
N TRP A 7 -12.60 19.65 -0.67
CA TRP A 7 -12.12 19.10 -1.94
C TRP A 7 -13.24 18.54 -2.81
N GLY A 8 -14.47 18.42 -2.30
CA GLY A 8 -15.64 17.99 -3.07
C GLY A 8 -15.46 16.60 -3.70
N VAL A 9 -14.85 15.66 -2.96
CA VAL A 9 -14.63 14.30 -3.47
C VAL A 9 -15.94 13.51 -3.47
N ASP A 10 -16.14 12.68 -4.51
CA ASP A 10 -17.35 11.88 -4.70
C ASP A 10 -17.37 10.59 -3.86
N ALA A 11 -16.21 10.07 -3.48
CA ALA A 11 -16.05 8.87 -2.66
C ALA A 11 -14.74 8.92 -1.87
N VAL A 12 -14.60 8.06 -0.84
CA VAL A 12 -13.37 7.93 -0.07
C VAL A 12 -12.96 6.46 0.05
N ILE A 13 -11.64 6.20 0.08
CA ILE A 13 -11.08 4.89 0.42
C ILE A 13 -10.56 4.96 1.85
N ALA A 14 -11.12 4.13 2.73
CA ALA A 14 -10.68 3.96 4.12
C ALA A 14 -9.66 2.81 4.18
N GLN A 15 -8.36 3.14 4.17
CA GLN A 15 -7.30 2.14 4.23
C GLN A 15 -6.79 1.95 5.66
N GLY A 16 -7.02 0.77 6.22
CA GLY A 16 -6.50 0.36 7.53
C GLY A 16 -5.00 0.04 7.51
N MET A 17 -4.45 -0.18 8.71
CA MET A 17 -3.02 -0.45 8.92
C MET A 17 -2.50 -1.73 8.24
N GLU A 18 -3.38 -2.62 7.83
CA GLU A 18 -3.06 -3.86 7.10
C GLU A 18 -2.76 -3.60 5.63
N GLY A 19 -3.04 -2.41 5.13
CA GLY A 19 -2.74 -1.98 3.77
C GLY A 19 -1.25 -1.92 3.47
N GLY A 20 -0.90 -2.00 2.19
CA GLY A 20 0.46 -1.86 1.67
C GLY A 20 0.83 -0.43 1.33
N GLY A 21 2.12 -0.17 1.22
CA GLY A 21 2.63 1.18 1.02
C GLY A 21 2.36 2.08 2.21
N HIS A 22 2.15 3.37 1.97
CA HIS A 22 1.84 4.32 3.04
C HIS A 22 0.54 3.93 3.76
N THR A 23 0.61 3.77 5.07
CA THR A 23 -0.52 3.31 5.87
C THR A 23 -0.53 3.95 7.26
N GLY A 24 -1.74 4.11 7.81
CA GLY A 24 -1.95 4.60 9.16
C GLY A 24 -1.67 3.56 10.25
N GLU A 25 -2.24 3.78 11.43
CA GLU A 25 -2.06 2.93 12.62
C GLU A 25 -3.36 2.24 13.06
N VAL A 26 -4.48 2.62 12.44
CA VAL A 26 -5.80 2.10 12.83
C VAL A 26 -6.11 0.84 12.02
N PRO A 27 -6.48 -0.28 12.67
CA PRO A 27 -6.91 -1.50 11.98
C PRO A 27 -8.14 -1.26 11.09
N THR A 28 -8.22 -2.00 9.98
CA THR A 28 -9.32 -1.89 9.01
C THR A 28 -10.68 -2.07 9.67
N ALA A 29 -10.83 -3.06 10.53
CA ALA A 29 -12.07 -3.34 11.26
C ALA A 29 -12.51 -2.23 12.23
N VAL A 30 -11.61 -1.35 12.64
CA VAL A 30 -11.93 -0.18 13.49
C VAL A 30 -12.12 1.06 12.64
N LEU A 31 -11.29 1.25 11.61
CA LEU A 31 -11.31 2.45 10.79
C LEU A 31 -12.57 2.55 9.93
N VAL A 32 -12.90 1.48 9.19
CA VAL A 32 -13.99 1.50 8.22
C VAL A 32 -15.32 1.88 8.85
N PRO A 33 -15.79 1.23 9.96
CA PRO A 33 -17.05 1.60 10.60
C PRO A 33 -17.09 3.04 11.12
N GLN A 34 -15.94 3.61 11.47
CA GLN A 34 -15.90 5.00 11.92
C GLN A 34 -15.95 5.98 10.74
N VAL A 35 -15.27 5.67 9.63
CA VAL A 35 -15.31 6.51 8.44
C VAL A 35 -16.72 6.51 7.83
N THR A 36 -17.36 5.36 7.72
CA THR A 36 -18.75 5.25 7.18
C THR A 36 -19.76 6.05 8.00
N LYS A 37 -19.59 6.13 9.34
CA LYS A 37 -20.42 6.99 10.21
C LYS A 37 -20.10 8.48 10.10
N ALA A 38 -18.91 8.82 9.63
CA ALA A 38 -18.40 10.19 9.65
C ALA A 38 -18.63 10.95 8.33
N VAL A 39 -19.00 10.26 7.25
CA VAL A 39 -19.20 10.84 5.92
C VAL A 39 -20.49 10.30 5.29
N ASP A 40 -21.14 11.13 4.44
CA ASP A 40 -22.37 10.77 3.72
C ASP A 40 -22.12 10.38 2.26
N ILE A 41 -20.85 10.20 1.88
CA ILE A 41 -20.44 9.76 0.53
C ILE A 41 -19.96 8.32 0.58
N PRO A 42 -19.95 7.61 -0.56
CA PRO A 42 -19.49 6.22 -0.66
C PRO A 42 -18.12 6.00 -0.03
N VAL A 43 -18.00 4.95 0.77
CA VAL A 43 -16.74 4.52 1.40
C VAL A 43 -16.35 3.16 0.85
N PHE A 44 -15.12 3.03 0.38
CA PHE A 44 -14.52 1.77 -0.01
C PHE A 44 -13.51 1.33 1.06
N ALA A 45 -13.63 0.09 1.55
CA ALA A 45 -12.70 -0.45 2.53
C ALA A 45 -11.43 -0.97 1.84
N ALA A 46 -10.26 -0.67 2.42
CA ALA A 46 -8.97 -1.17 1.95
C ALA A 46 -8.07 -1.61 3.10
N GLY A 47 -7.19 -2.57 2.83
CA GLY A 47 -6.23 -3.08 3.79
C GLY A 47 -6.58 -4.47 4.31
N GLY A 48 -5.77 -5.47 3.96
CA GLY A 48 -5.91 -6.85 4.43
C GLY A 48 -7.04 -7.66 3.79
N ILE A 49 -7.78 -7.09 2.85
CA ILE A 49 -8.91 -7.75 2.18
C ILE A 49 -8.39 -8.50 0.95
N THR A 50 -8.73 -9.79 0.82
CA THR A 50 -8.20 -10.68 -0.23
C THR A 50 -9.24 -11.60 -0.87
N ASP A 51 -10.42 -11.76 -0.26
CA ASP A 51 -11.46 -12.71 -0.66
C ASP A 51 -12.88 -12.16 -0.43
N GLY A 52 -13.90 -12.96 -0.73
CA GLY A 52 -15.31 -12.58 -0.58
C GLY A 52 -15.77 -12.41 0.87
N ARG A 53 -15.14 -13.08 1.84
CA ARG A 53 -15.46 -12.85 3.27
C ARG A 53 -15.06 -11.45 3.70
N GLY A 54 -13.91 -10.96 3.19
CA GLY A 54 -13.47 -9.60 3.40
C GLY A 54 -14.42 -8.57 2.78
N LEU A 55 -15.00 -8.86 1.61
CA LEU A 55 -16.06 -8.04 1.01
C LEU A 55 -17.30 -8.01 1.89
N VAL A 56 -17.80 -9.15 2.37
CA VAL A 56 -18.98 -9.23 3.24
C VAL A 56 -18.72 -8.45 4.55
N ALA A 57 -17.56 -8.61 5.16
CA ALA A 57 -17.19 -7.85 6.34
C ALA A 57 -17.19 -6.33 6.08
N ALA A 58 -16.62 -5.89 4.96
CA ALA A 58 -16.59 -4.47 4.57
C ALA A 58 -18.00 -3.90 4.39
N LEU A 59 -18.90 -4.65 3.73
CA LEU A 59 -20.31 -4.28 3.58
C LEU A 59 -21.02 -4.19 4.93
N ALA A 60 -20.78 -5.14 5.84
CA ALA A 60 -21.33 -5.12 7.20
C ALA A 60 -20.82 -3.92 8.03
N TRP A 61 -19.64 -3.40 7.74
CA TRP A 61 -19.12 -2.17 8.34
C TRP A 61 -19.70 -0.89 7.72
N GLY A 62 -20.55 -1.02 6.70
CA GLY A 62 -21.18 0.09 6.00
C GLY A 62 -20.39 0.64 4.82
N ALA A 63 -19.34 -0.04 4.35
CA ALA A 63 -18.68 0.30 3.09
C ALA A 63 -19.53 -0.14 1.90
N GLU A 64 -19.42 0.55 0.76
CA GLU A 64 -20.11 0.18 -0.49
C GLU A 64 -19.29 -0.78 -1.36
N GLY A 65 -18.06 -1.06 -0.98
CA GLY A 65 -17.19 -1.98 -1.70
C GLY A 65 -15.78 -2.04 -1.09
N ILE A 66 -14.87 -2.68 -1.82
CA ILE A 66 -13.49 -2.89 -1.39
C ILE A 66 -12.50 -2.38 -2.43
N ALA A 67 -11.30 -1.97 -1.96
CA ALA A 67 -10.17 -1.64 -2.80
C ALA A 67 -8.98 -2.54 -2.42
N MET A 68 -8.38 -3.21 -3.42
CA MET A 68 -7.31 -4.19 -3.22
C MET A 68 -6.09 -3.83 -4.06
N GLY A 69 -4.96 -3.54 -3.42
CA GLY A 69 -3.69 -3.31 -4.12
C GLY A 69 -2.94 -4.62 -4.37
N THR A 70 -2.51 -5.31 -3.30
CA THR A 70 -1.65 -6.50 -3.37
C THR A 70 -2.29 -7.64 -4.17
N ARG A 71 -3.61 -7.84 -4.06
CA ARG A 71 -4.33 -8.89 -4.80
C ARG A 71 -4.21 -8.67 -6.32
N PHE A 72 -4.45 -7.44 -6.79
CA PHE A 72 -4.37 -7.13 -8.22
C PHE A 72 -2.93 -6.94 -8.72
N LEU A 73 -2.00 -6.50 -7.86
CA LEU A 73 -0.57 -6.51 -8.17
C LEU A 73 -0.08 -7.91 -8.57
N LEU A 74 -0.67 -8.94 -7.98
CA LEU A 74 -0.33 -10.34 -8.23
C LEU A 74 -1.20 -11.00 -9.31
N SER A 75 -2.02 -10.26 -10.02
CA SER A 75 -2.80 -10.79 -11.16
C SER A 75 -1.91 -11.11 -12.37
N GLN A 76 -2.47 -11.85 -13.31
CA GLN A 76 -1.80 -12.20 -14.55
C GLN A 76 -1.49 -10.96 -15.40
N GLU A 77 -2.43 -10.00 -15.48
CA GLU A 77 -2.32 -8.78 -16.28
C GLU A 77 -1.37 -7.74 -15.68
N SER A 78 -0.96 -7.90 -14.43
CA SER A 78 -0.01 -6.98 -13.80
C SER A 78 1.36 -7.08 -14.48
N GLU A 79 1.88 -5.93 -14.90
CA GLU A 79 3.21 -5.81 -15.57
C GLU A 79 4.38 -5.90 -14.58
N VAL A 80 4.13 -6.12 -13.29
CA VAL A 80 5.19 -6.33 -12.30
C VAL A 80 6.01 -7.57 -12.69
N PRO A 81 7.35 -7.47 -12.70
CA PRO A 81 8.24 -8.57 -13.10
C PRO A 81 7.95 -9.86 -12.32
N GLU A 82 8.01 -10.99 -13.01
CA GLU A 82 7.69 -12.30 -12.42
C GLU A 82 8.58 -12.63 -11.20
N SER A 83 9.86 -12.24 -11.23
CA SER A 83 10.77 -12.39 -10.08
C SER A 83 10.25 -11.68 -8.83
N ILE A 84 9.58 -10.57 -9.00
CA ILE A 84 8.95 -9.81 -7.92
C ILE A 84 7.67 -10.50 -7.46
N LYS A 85 6.78 -10.91 -8.38
CA LYS A 85 5.57 -11.69 -8.02
C LYS A 85 5.93 -12.93 -7.21
N GLN A 86 6.99 -13.66 -7.60
CA GLN A 86 7.46 -14.81 -6.83
C GLN A 86 7.95 -14.46 -5.43
N ALA A 87 8.62 -13.31 -5.24
CA ALA A 87 9.00 -12.83 -3.92
C ALA A 87 7.78 -12.56 -3.02
N TYR A 88 6.67 -12.07 -3.60
CA TYR A 88 5.41 -11.89 -2.88
C TYR A 88 4.75 -13.24 -2.54
N PHE A 89 4.68 -14.19 -3.48
CA PHE A 89 4.09 -15.52 -3.22
C PHE A 89 4.86 -16.33 -2.17
N ASN A 90 6.16 -16.09 -2.06
CA ASN A 90 7.01 -16.76 -1.08
C ASN A 90 6.97 -16.13 0.32
N ALA A 91 6.34 -14.96 0.48
CA ALA A 91 6.27 -14.26 1.74
C ALA A 91 4.98 -14.55 2.50
N GLY A 92 5.10 -14.81 3.80
CA GLY A 92 3.96 -15.05 4.69
C GLY A 92 3.40 -13.76 5.31
N VAL A 93 2.29 -13.87 6.02
CA VAL A 93 1.61 -12.74 6.70
C VAL A 93 2.52 -11.99 7.68
N THR A 94 3.48 -12.69 8.28
CA THR A 94 4.45 -12.13 9.24
C THR A 94 5.70 -11.54 8.59
N ASP A 95 5.88 -11.71 7.28
CA ASP A 95 7.06 -11.24 6.56
C ASP A 95 6.93 -9.79 6.08
N THR A 96 5.97 -9.05 6.62
CA THR A 96 5.82 -7.63 6.37
C THR A 96 6.25 -6.80 7.58
N VAL A 97 6.77 -5.61 7.33
CA VAL A 97 7.10 -4.64 8.37
C VAL A 97 6.53 -3.27 8.02
N ARG A 98 6.02 -2.56 9.02
CA ARG A 98 5.68 -1.15 8.88
C ARG A 98 6.89 -0.32 9.33
N THR A 99 7.48 0.40 8.40
CA THR A 99 8.73 1.14 8.62
C THR A 99 8.61 2.60 8.18
N ARG A 100 9.38 3.49 8.82
CA ARG A 100 9.61 4.87 8.38
C ARG A 100 10.99 5.03 7.72
N SER A 101 11.70 3.93 7.52
CA SER A 101 13.10 3.98 7.12
C SER A 101 13.29 4.21 5.62
N VAL A 102 12.23 4.16 4.82
CA VAL A 102 12.27 4.37 3.37
C VAL A 102 12.23 5.86 3.02
N ASP A 103 11.20 6.56 3.48
CA ASP A 103 10.93 7.96 3.13
C ASP A 103 10.51 8.83 4.33
N GLY A 104 10.56 8.29 5.53
CA GLY A 104 10.17 9.01 6.75
C GLY A 104 8.69 8.89 7.12
N VAL A 105 7.83 8.45 6.17
CA VAL A 105 6.41 8.21 6.40
C VAL A 105 6.17 6.73 6.69
N PRO A 106 5.25 6.37 7.60
CA PRO A 106 4.96 4.96 7.88
C PRO A 106 4.45 4.27 6.62
N GLN A 107 5.13 3.21 6.21
CA GLN A 107 4.67 2.36 5.11
C GLN A 107 4.93 0.89 5.38
N ARG A 108 4.06 0.04 4.83
CA ARG A 108 4.20 -1.41 4.93
C ARG A 108 4.83 -1.97 3.67
N VAL A 109 5.88 -2.75 3.89
CA VAL A 109 6.69 -3.39 2.84
C VAL A 109 7.03 -4.83 3.25
N ILE A 110 7.46 -5.66 2.31
CA ILE A 110 8.11 -6.95 2.64
C ILE A 110 9.39 -6.66 3.43
N ASN A 111 9.62 -7.39 4.51
CA ASN A 111 10.78 -7.28 5.40
C ASN A 111 12.03 -7.90 4.77
N SER A 112 12.44 -7.37 3.62
CA SER A 112 13.61 -7.82 2.85
C SER A 112 14.93 -7.49 3.56
N GLN A 113 16.05 -8.06 3.07
CA GLN A 113 17.38 -7.74 3.58
C GLN A 113 17.70 -6.23 3.42
N MET A 114 17.23 -5.62 2.33
CA MET A 114 17.36 -4.18 2.11
C MET A 114 16.64 -3.37 3.17
N VAL A 115 15.39 -3.73 3.51
CA VAL A 115 14.60 -3.04 4.54
C VAL A 115 15.27 -3.20 5.91
N LYS A 116 15.73 -4.40 6.26
CA LYS A 116 16.51 -4.66 7.50
C LYS A 116 17.77 -3.80 7.57
N ALA A 117 18.48 -3.65 6.45
CA ALA A 117 19.66 -2.80 6.38
C ALA A 117 19.32 -1.32 6.54
N LEU A 118 18.21 -0.85 5.96
CA LEU A 118 17.71 0.50 6.14
C LEU A 118 17.30 0.80 7.58
N GLU A 119 16.73 -0.14 8.30
CA GLU A 119 16.37 0.02 9.71
C GLU A 119 17.60 0.06 10.63
N ARG A 120 18.57 -0.80 10.37
CA ARG A 120 19.79 -0.89 11.19
C ARG A 120 20.72 0.32 11.03
N ASN A 121 20.82 0.88 9.83
CA ASN A 121 21.79 1.94 9.50
C ASN A 121 21.16 3.35 9.53
N ARG A 122 20.48 3.72 10.59
CA ARG A 122 19.81 5.03 10.73
C ARG A 122 20.72 6.25 10.51
N ILE A 123 22.02 6.12 10.77
CA ILE A 123 22.98 7.24 10.78
C ILE A 123 23.65 7.44 9.40
N LEU A 124 23.76 6.40 8.55
CA LEU A 124 24.47 6.45 7.27
C LEU A 124 23.59 6.82 6.06
N LYS A 125 22.35 7.25 6.28
CA LYS A 125 21.35 7.46 5.22
C LYS A 125 21.60 8.71 4.38
N PHE A 126 22.19 9.74 4.95
CA PHE A 126 22.30 11.04 4.30
C PHE A 126 23.23 11.03 3.06
N PRO A 127 24.45 10.49 3.10
CA PRO A 127 25.34 10.48 1.92
C PRO A 127 24.80 9.60 0.79
N THR A 128 24.20 8.46 1.14
CA THR A 128 23.65 7.52 0.15
C THR A 128 22.38 8.10 -0.51
N ALA A 129 21.54 8.79 0.24
CA ALA A 129 20.34 9.46 -0.24
C ALA A 129 20.71 10.58 -1.25
N VAL A 130 21.70 11.40 -0.94
CA VAL A 130 22.18 12.46 -1.83
C VAL A 130 22.78 11.85 -3.12
N ARG A 131 23.58 10.79 -3.01
CA ARG A 131 24.15 10.10 -4.20
C ARG A 131 23.04 9.50 -5.08
N ASN A 132 22.02 8.93 -4.49
CA ASN A 132 20.90 8.34 -5.22
C ASN A 132 20.00 9.42 -5.85
N ALA A 133 19.76 10.54 -5.19
CA ALA A 133 19.05 11.68 -5.76
C ALA A 133 19.77 12.27 -6.98
N LEU A 134 21.11 12.35 -6.94
CA LEU A 134 21.94 12.76 -8.07
C LEU A 134 21.90 11.73 -9.22
N LYS A 135 21.82 10.43 -8.91
CA LYS A 135 21.68 9.38 -9.91
C LYS A 135 20.29 9.37 -10.56
N PHE A 136 19.23 9.68 -9.80
CA PHE A 136 17.87 9.84 -10.30
C PHE A 136 17.76 10.99 -11.30
N ARG A 137 18.41 12.12 -11.01
CA ARG A 137 18.49 13.25 -11.94
C ARG A 137 19.05 12.84 -13.31
N ASN A 138 20.04 11.95 -13.35
CA ASN A 138 20.64 11.48 -14.61
C ASN A 138 19.75 10.51 -15.40
N THR A 139 18.66 10.01 -14.78
CA THR A 139 17.71 9.08 -15.38
C THR A 139 16.36 9.73 -15.68
N THR A 140 16.09 10.93 -15.16
CA THR A 140 14.86 11.71 -15.39
C THR A 140 15.26 13.11 -15.78
N ASP A 141 14.65 13.69 -16.83
CA ASP A 141 14.89 15.08 -17.29
C ASP A 141 14.44 16.15 -16.27
N THR A 142 14.46 15.83 -14.98
CA THR A 142 13.97 16.71 -13.92
C THR A 142 15.03 17.76 -13.56
N SER A 143 14.66 19.05 -13.63
CA SER A 143 15.54 20.16 -13.28
C SER A 143 15.87 20.15 -11.77
N ILE A 144 17.12 20.55 -11.41
CA ILE A 144 17.52 20.73 -9.99
C ILE A 144 16.59 21.74 -9.29
N LEU A 145 16.14 22.76 -10.01
CA LEU A 145 15.26 23.78 -9.49
C LEU A 145 13.88 23.22 -9.13
N ASP A 146 13.38 22.25 -9.90
CA ASP A 146 12.09 21.61 -9.63
C ASP A 146 12.20 20.65 -8.45
N LEU A 147 13.28 19.88 -8.35
CA LEU A 147 13.57 19.05 -7.16
C LEU A 147 13.71 19.89 -5.89
N LEU A 148 14.35 21.05 -5.96
CA LEU A 148 14.46 21.98 -4.83
C LEU A 148 13.12 22.59 -4.45
N LYS A 149 12.30 23.00 -5.42
CA LYS A 149 10.94 23.51 -5.17
C LYS A 149 10.05 22.46 -4.50
N GLU A 150 10.12 21.22 -5.00
CA GLU A 150 9.37 20.08 -4.45
C GLU A 150 9.84 19.75 -3.03
N ALA A 151 11.15 19.74 -2.78
CA ALA A 151 11.73 19.55 -1.45
C ALA A 151 11.31 20.63 -0.45
N ILE A 152 11.30 21.90 -0.88
CA ILE A 152 10.84 23.03 -0.05
C ILE A 152 9.33 22.92 0.20
N SER A 153 8.54 22.55 -0.80
CA SER A 153 7.10 22.34 -0.70
C SER A 153 6.77 21.21 0.27
N MET A 154 7.45 20.05 0.17
CA MET A 154 7.31 18.92 1.10
C MET A 154 7.64 19.33 2.54
N LYS A 155 8.72 20.07 2.72
CA LYS A 155 9.11 20.56 4.06
C LYS A 155 8.05 21.48 4.66
N LYS A 156 7.49 22.39 3.86
CA LYS A 156 6.53 23.39 4.33
C LYS A 156 5.12 22.81 4.57
N ASN A 157 4.69 21.88 3.72
CA ASN A 157 3.31 21.36 3.75
C ASN A 157 3.13 20.13 4.63
N GLN A 158 4.20 19.38 4.93
CA GLN A 158 4.16 18.10 5.66
C GLN A 158 4.98 18.12 6.95
N ASP A 159 5.51 19.29 7.36
CA ASP A 159 6.31 19.46 8.58
C ASP A 159 7.52 18.50 8.66
N MET A 160 8.11 18.21 7.50
CA MET A 160 9.22 17.24 7.36
C MET A 160 10.57 17.88 7.67
N THR A 161 11.47 17.13 8.28
CA THR A 161 12.88 17.51 8.41
C THR A 161 13.61 17.34 7.06
N TRP A 162 14.72 18.05 6.84
CA TRP A 162 15.54 17.88 5.64
C TRP A 162 16.03 16.44 5.42
N ALA A 163 16.26 15.70 6.50
CA ALA A 163 16.61 14.28 6.43
C ALA A 163 15.46 13.43 5.89
N GLN A 164 14.21 13.74 6.28
CA GLN A 164 13.02 13.08 5.75
C GLN A 164 12.76 13.43 4.28
N VAL A 165 12.92 14.70 3.90
CA VAL A 165 12.81 15.14 2.50
C VAL A 165 13.84 14.41 1.62
N SER A 166 15.09 14.27 2.11
CA SER A 166 16.14 13.51 1.42
C SER A 166 15.80 12.02 1.29
N LEU A 167 15.16 11.42 2.30
CA LEU A 167 14.69 10.03 2.26
C LEU A 167 13.50 9.87 1.30
N ALA A 168 12.54 10.81 1.32
CA ALA A 168 11.39 10.79 0.44
C ALA A 168 11.77 10.78 -1.05
N ALA A 169 12.85 11.48 -1.42
CA ALA A 169 13.39 11.47 -2.77
C ALA A 169 13.93 10.10 -3.24
N ASN A 170 14.20 9.17 -2.31
CA ASN A 170 14.67 7.82 -2.67
C ASN A 170 13.53 6.81 -2.90
N ALA A 171 12.35 7.02 -2.32
CA ALA A 171 11.27 6.06 -2.38
C ALA A 171 10.84 5.70 -3.82
N PRO A 172 10.67 6.66 -4.74
CA PRO A 172 10.33 6.34 -6.13
C PRO A 172 11.40 5.48 -6.82
N MET A 173 12.68 5.73 -6.54
CA MET A 173 13.78 4.94 -7.13
C MET A 173 13.82 3.51 -6.60
N LEU A 174 13.64 3.34 -5.30
CA LEU A 174 13.62 2.02 -4.67
C LEU A 174 12.41 1.22 -5.13
N THR A 175 11.27 1.88 -5.30
CA THR A 175 10.06 1.25 -5.84
C THR A 175 10.24 0.90 -7.31
N LYS A 176 10.78 1.80 -8.15
CA LYS A 176 11.07 1.53 -9.55
C LYS A 176 12.03 0.35 -9.71
N ALA A 177 13.10 0.33 -8.91
CA ALA A 177 14.11 -0.75 -8.97
C ALA A 177 13.49 -2.14 -8.78
N THR A 178 12.46 -2.28 -7.94
CA THR A 178 11.73 -3.54 -7.79
C THR A 178 10.61 -3.68 -8.81
N MET A 179 9.64 -2.77 -8.78
CA MET A 179 8.34 -2.95 -9.46
C MET A 179 8.44 -2.83 -10.99
N VAL A 180 9.50 -2.21 -11.50
CA VAL A 180 9.75 -2.04 -12.94
C VAL A 180 10.99 -2.79 -13.39
N ASP A 181 12.11 -2.60 -12.67
CA ASP A 181 13.40 -3.15 -13.08
C ASP A 181 13.65 -4.59 -12.54
N GLY A 182 12.75 -5.12 -11.71
CA GLY A 182 12.79 -6.50 -11.21
C GLY A 182 13.90 -6.82 -10.20
N ASN A 183 14.52 -5.79 -9.60
CA ASN A 183 15.63 -5.98 -8.69
C ASN A 183 15.16 -6.12 -7.24
N THR A 184 15.18 -7.34 -6.72
CA THR A 184 14.77 -7.67 -5.34
C THR A 184 15.79 -7.27 -4.28
N GLU A 185 17.05 -7.03 -4.65
CA GLU A 185 18.13 -6.80 -3.68
C GLU A 185 18.22 -5.34 -3.21
N ILE A 186 17.94 -4.40 -4.11
CA ILE A 186 18.16 -2.96 -3.86
C ILE A 186 16.89 -2.14 -3.71
N GLY A 187 15.73 -2.73 -3.94
CA GLY A 187 14.46 -2.04 -3.94
C GLY A 187 13.57 -2.40 -2.75
N ILE A 188 12.43 -1.75 -2.70
CA ILE A 188 11.37 -2.02 -1.71
C ILE A 188 10.16 -2.63 -2.41
N MET A 189 9.45 -3.49 -1.69
CA MET A 189 8.25 -4.18 -2.16
C MET A 189 7.05 -3.79 -1.29
N PRO A 190 6.32 -2.71 -1.66
CA PRO A 190 5.14 -2.27 -0.91
C PRO A 190 4.05 -3.32 -0.96
N THR A 191 3.54 -3.74 0.19
CA THR A 191 2.53 -4.82 0.27
C THR A 191 1.67 -4.70 1.51
N GLY A 192 0.41 -5.13 1.42
CA GLY A 192 -0.45 -5.38 2.58
C GLY A 192 -0.18 -6.72 3.24
N VAL A 193 -0.68 -6.91 4.46
CA VAL A 193 -0.55 -8.18 5.21
C VAL A 193 -1.20 -9.34 4.45
N GLY A 194 -2.23 -9.06 3.64
CA GLY A 194 -2.95 -10.06 2.86
C GLY A 194 -2.11 -10.84 1.86
N LEU A 195 -0.85 -10.42 1.56
CA LEU A 195 -0.01 -11.19 0.64
C LEU A 195 0.16 -12.64 1.07
N GLY A 196 0.30 -12.91 2.36
CA GLY A 196 0.57 -14.25 2.88
C GLY A 196 -0.57 -15.26 2.74
N VAL A 197 -1.75 -14.82 2.27
CA VAL A 197 -2.89 -15.69 1.96
C VAL A 197 -3.21 -15.74 0.45
N ILE A 198 -2.41 -15.08 -0.37
CA ILE A 198 -2.54 -15.08 -1.83
C ILE A 198 -1.58 -16.12 -2.41
N ALA A 199 -2.13 -17.27 -2.84
CA ALA A 199 -1.34 -18.41 -3.31
C ALA A 199 -1.04 -18.39 -4.83
N SER A 200 -1.79 -17.60 -5.62
CA SER A 200 -1.68 -17.59 -7.08
C SER A 200 -2.10 -16.25 -7.69
N GLY A 201 -1.71 -16.02 -8.94
CA GLY A 201 -2.03 -14.82 -9.70
C GLY A 201 -2.87 -15.12 -10.94
N PRO A 202 -4.15 -15.52 -10.80
CA PRO A 202 -5.03 -15.72 -11.95
C PRO A 202 -5.39 -14.39 -12.63
N PRO A 203 -6.06 -14.41 -13.78
CA PRO A 203 -6.61 -13.23 -14.43
C PRO A 203 -7.50 -12.42 -13.49
N VAL A 204 -7.55 -11.11 -13.71
CA VAL A 204 -8.38 -10.16 -12.91
C VAL A 204 -9.84 -10.58 -12.91
N GLU A 205 -10.35 -11.06 -14.04
CA GLU A 205 -11.74 -11.54 -14.17
C GLU A 205 -12.01 -12.69 -13.18
N GLU A 206 -11.12 -13.68 -13.11
CA GLU A 206 -11.26 -14.81 -12.19
C GLU A 206 -11.16 -14.36 -10.71
N ILE A 207 -10.30 -13.38 -10.42
CA ILE A 207 -10.21 -12.80 -9.08
C ILE A 207 -11.54 -12.17 -8.67
N ILE A 208 -12.13 -11.36 -9.55
CA ILE A 208 -13.41 -10.66 -9.28
C ILE A 208 -14.54 -11.68 -9.14
N GLN A 209 -14.64 -12.63 -10.07
CA GLN A 209 -15.69 -13.66 -10.04
C GLN A 209 -15.57 -14.55 -8.78
N GLY A 210 -14.34 -14.93 -8.40
CA GLY A 210 -14.06 -15.69 -7.18
C GLY A 210 -14.53 -14.92 -5.94
N ILE A 211 -14.18 -13.65 -5.81
CA ILE A 211 -14.60 -12.80 -4.69
C ILE A 211 -16.13 -12.68 -4.61
N MET A 212 -16.79 -12.48 -5.73
CA MET A 212 -18.28 -12.36 -5.75
C MET A 212 -18.97 -13.68 -5.41
N THR A 213 -18.42 -14.80 -5.89
CA THR A 213 -18.92 -16.14 -5.56
C THR A 213 -18.75 -16.46 -4.07
N ASP A 214 -17.55 -16.22 -3.53
CA ASP A 214 -17.25 -16.42 -2.12
C ASP A 214 -18.09 -15.52 -1.20
N ALA A 215 -18.32 -14.27 -1.61
CA ALA A 215 -19.17 -13.34 -0.87
C ALA A 215 -20.62 -13.82 -0.83
N SER A 216 -21.14 -14.27 -1.97
CA SER A 216 -22.51 -14.82 -2.05
C SER A 216 -22.66 -16.06 -1.17
N ALA A 217 -21.71 -16.98 -1.21
CA ALA A 217 -21.72 -18.17 -0.36
C ALA A 217 -21.62 -17.82 1.13
N CYS A 218 -20.81 -16.84 1.48
CA CYS A 218 -20.68 -16.35 2.86
C CYS A 218 -22.00 -15.75 3.37
N LEU A 219 -22.67 -14.92 2.57
CA LEU A 219 -23.96 -14.33 2.93
C LEU A 219 -25.04 -15.40 3.12
N LEU A 220 -25.11 -16.40 2.23
CA LEU A 220 -26.07 -17.51 2.37
C LEU A 220 -25.84 -18.28 3.67
N ALA A 221 -24.60 -18.64 3.98
CA ALA A 221 -24.28 -19.34 5.23
C ALA A 221 -24.68 -18.55 6.46
N LEU A 222 -24.47 -17.23 6.49
CA LEU A 222 -24.87 -16.37 7.60
C LEU A 222 -26.40 -16.28 7.77
N THR A 223 -27.17 -16.35 6.67
CA THR A 223 -28.64 -16.33 6.74
C THR A 223 -29.25 -17.67 7.17
N GLU A 224 -28.67 -18.79 6.75
CA GLU A 224 -29.08 -20.12 7.15
C GLU A 224 -28.87 -20.38 8.65
N ASP A 225 -27.72 -19.96 9.21
CA ASP A 225 -27.41 -20.11 10.64
C ASP A 225 -28.30 -19.24 11.55
N THR A 226 -28.85 -18.15 11.03
CA THR A 226 -29.72 -17.27 11.82
C THR A 226 -31.19 -17.70 11.83
N GLY A 227 -31.57 -18.71 11.02
CA GLY A 227 -32.94 -19.21 10.92
C GLY A 227 -33.96 -18.16 10.43
N ALA A 228 -33.49 -17.17 9.67
CA ALA A 228 -34.26 -16.07 9.13
C ALA A 228 -34.76 -16.37 7.72
#